data_d9f70d4a1bcb37e77e3cef65f1144a46
#
_entry.id   d9f70d4a1bcb37e77e3cef65f1144a46
#
_cell.length_a   1.000
_cell.length_b   1.000
_cell.length_c   1.000
_cell.angle_alpha   90.00
_cell.angle_beta   90.00
_cell.angle_gamma   90.00
#
_symmetry.space_group_name_H-M   'P 1'
#
loop_
_entity.id
_entity.type
_entity.pdbx_description
1 polymer ?
#
loop_
_entity_poly.entity_id
_entity_poly.type
_entity_poly.pdbx_seq_one_letter_code
_entity_poly.pdbx_strand_id
1 'polypeptide(L)'
;MGSLLSGSFTVFLPGYGIIFPKATVPDAIADVVAGNADFAVIPQENTLGGAVTNYVDALIAEENVFVVGEVILPISQTLMGVQGASIEDIRVICSHAQGLAQSSEWRKEHLPDADTQEMASTAAAANYVAESGDRTIAAIAAPGAAELYGLSILAENVQITDANKTRFYILSATPPEEGSQTHMVLVASCEASRIDDIIVEIHNAGLELVTIHDRPEGSRLGAYHYIVEVENGNGITDKQIEIIKAIPEVRVLGCFKTMEKQR
;
A
#
# COMPACT_ATOMS: atom_id res chain seq x y z
N MET A 1 7.40 -5.86 -13.60
CA MET A 1 7.22 -7.17 -12.97
C MET A 1 7.47 -7.02 -11.50
N GLY A 2 6.46 -7.06 -10.68
CA GLY A 2 6.62 -6.86 -9.25
C GLY A 2 5.68 -7.77 -8.49
N SER A 3 6.21 -8.73 -7.77
CA SER A 3 5.44 -9.54 -6.86
C SER A 3 5.31 -8.80 -5.53
N LEU A 4 4.09 -8.66 -5.05
CA LEU A 4 3.82 -8.38 -3.64
C LEU A 4 4.20 -9.64 -2.86
N LEU A 5 5.43 -9.70 -2.39
CA LEU A 5 5.85 -10.72 -1.45
C LEU A 5 5.23 -10.39 -0.09
N SER A 6 4.53 -11.32 0.51
CA SER A 6 3.99 -11.17 1.85
C SER A 6 5.13 -10.98 2.84
N GLY A 7 5.04 -9.92 3.60
CA GLY A 7 6.09 -9.50 4.52
C GLY A 7 7.19 -8.64 3.89
N SER A 8 7.23 -8.49 2.57
CA SER A 8 8.12 -7.57 1.88
C SER A 8 7.31 -6.69 0.95
N PHE A 9 7.39 -5.38 1.11
CA PHE A 9 6.71 -4.44 0.22
C PHE A 9 7.65 -4.12 -0.95
N THR A 10 7.35 -4.69 -2.12
CA THR A 10 8.07 -4.37 -3.35
C THR A 10 7.07 -3.85 -4.36
N VAL A 11 7.19 -2.59 -4.72
CA VAL A 11 6.43 -1.98 -5.82
C VAL A 11 7.40 -1.64 -6.94
N PHE A 12 7.13 -2.16 -8.13
CA PHE A 12 7.90 -1.82 -9.32
C PHE A 12 7.38 -0.53 -9.92
N LEU A 13 8.23 0.48 -9.99
CA LEU A 13 8.01 1.69 -10.76
C LEU A 13 8.81 1.59 -12.06
N PRO A 14 8.19 1.45 -13.23
CA PRO A 14 8.89 1.34 -14.51
C PRO A 14 9.81 2.55 -14.73
N GLY A 15 11.10 2.29 -14.99
CA GLY A 15 12.10 3.34 -15.24
C GLY A 15 12.93 3.76 -14.01
N TYR A 16 12.66 3.21 -12.84
CA TYR A 16 13.39 3.51 -11.60
C TYR A 16 14.22 2.30 -11.16
N GLY A 17 15.45 2.21 -11.58
CA GLY A 17 16.57 1.47 -10.99
C GLY A 17 16.35 0.06 -10.44
N ILE A 18 17.13 -0.29 -9.41
CA ILE A 18 17.12 -1.58 -8.74
C ILE A 18 16.16 -1.55 -7.56
N ILE A 19 15.33 -2.60 -7.41
CA ILE A 19 14.36 -2.72 -6.33
C ILE A 19 14.90 -3.64 -5.24
N PHE A 20 14.86 -3.15 -4.01
CA PHE A 20 15.25 -3.90 -2.82
C PHE A 20 14.02 -4.16 -1.94
N PRO A 21 13.48 -5.39 -1.87
CA PRO A 21 12.38 -5.71 -0.98
C PRO A 21 12.80 -5.58 0.48
N LYS A 22 11.93 -5.01 1.32
CA LYS A 22 12.11 -4.88 2.76
C LYS A 22 11.03 -5.63 3.52
N ALA A 23 11.39 -6.15 4.69
CA ALA A 23 10.46 -6.89 5.52
C ALA A 23 9.41 -6.00 6.21
N THR A 24 9.79 -4.75 6.54
CA THR A 24 8.92 -3.82 7.26
C THR A 24 8.95 -2.41 6.66
N VAL A 25 7.91 -1.63 6.95
CA VAL A 25 7.84 -0.20 6.55
C VAL A 25 8.97 0.60 7.21
N PRO A 26 9.28 0.47 8.50
CA PRO A 26 10.41 1.15 9.11
C PRO A 26 11.76 0.85 8.45
N ASP A 27 12.01 -0.41 8.03
CA ASP A 27 13.26 -0.76 7.32
C ASP A 27 13.36 -0.06 5.97
N ALA A 28 12.24 0.06 5.24
CA ALA A 28 12.22 0.76 3.95
C ALA A 28 12.50 2.27 4.13
N ILE A 29 11.95 2.89 5.16
CA ILE A 29 12.18 4.29 5.48
C ILE A 29 13.64 4.50 5.94
N ALA A 30 14.17 3.63 6.79
CA ALA A 30 15.53 3.72 7.27
C ALA A 30 16.58 3.68 6.12
N ASP A 31 16.34 2.88 5.09
CA ASP A 31 17.21 2.85 3.92
C ASP A 31 17.21 4.16 3.14
N VAL A 32 16.06 4.81 3.01
CA VAL A 32 15.96 6.12 2.35
C VAL A 32 16.69 7.19 3.17
N VAL A 33 16.45 7.23 4.48
CA VAL A 33 17.12 8.18 5.38
C VAL A 33 18.63 7.98 5.41
N ALA A 34 19.09 6.73 5.34
CA ALA A 34 20.52 6.40 5.29
C ALA A 34 21.17 6.64 3.91
N GLY A 35 20.39 6.98 2.87
CA GLY A 35 20.88 7.15 1.50
C GLY A 35 21.22 5.85 0.78
N ASN A 36 20.75 4.70 1.28
CA ASN A 36 20.89 3.40 0.63
C ASN A 36 19.88 3.19 -0.49
N ALA A 37 18.79 3.96 -0.50
CA ALA A 37 17.77 3.99 -1.52
C ALA A 37 17.33 5.43 -1.78
N ASP A 38 16.99 5.76 -3.03
CA ASP A 38 16.49 7.09 -3.40
C ASP A 38 15.03 7.28 -2.97
N PHE A 39 14.26 6.18 -3.01
CA PHE A 39 12.83 6.16 -2.71
C PHE A 39 12.43 4.93 -1.91
N ALA A 40 11.41 5.07 -1.06
CA ALA A 40 10.66 3.96 -0.50
C ALA A 40 9.21 4.02 -0.96
N VAL A 41 8.61 2.84 -1.24
CA VAL A 41 7.20 2.72 -1.59
C VAL A 41 6.52 1.94 -0.47
N ILE A 42 5.62 2.59 0.25
CA ILE A 42 4.97 2.03 1.44
C ILE A 42 3.45 2.00 1.26
N PRO A 43 2.78 0.93 1.73
CA PRO A 43 1.31 0.87 1.65
C PRO A 43 0.69 1.85 2.63
N GLN A 44 -0.25 2.63 2.14
CA GLN A 44 -0.99 3.62 2.92
C GLN A 44 -2.39 3.12 3.29
N GLU A 45 -3.16 2.71 2.29
CA GLU A 45 -4.54 2.29 2.46
C GLU A 45 -4.91 1.20 1.45
N ASN A 46 -5.79 0.29 1.88
CA ASN A 46 -6.41 -0.71 1.00
C ASN A 46 -7.92 -0.54 1.04
N THR A 47 -8.58 -0.57 -0.11
CA THR A 47 -10.04 -0.32 -0.21
C THR A 47 -10.90 -1.30 0.57
N LEU A 48 -10.41 -2.50 0.88
CA LEU A 48 -11.13 -3.53 1.65
C LEU A 48 -10.67 -3.61 3.10
N GLY A 49 -9.39 -3.30 3.37
CA GLY A 49 -8.77 -3.43 4.68
C GLY A 49 -8.64 -2.10 5.44
N GLY A 50 -8.89 -0.97 4.79
CA GLY A 50 -8.69 0.36 5.36
C GLY A 50 -7.21 0.75 5.50
N ALA A 51 -6.92 1.64 6.44
CA ALA A 51 -5.57 2.16 6.67
C ALA A 51 -4.58 1.08 7.13
N VAL A 52 -3.36 1.15 6.59
CA VAL A 52 -2.24 0.28 7.00
C VAL A 52 -1.53 0.94 8.17
N THR A 53 -1.90 0.61 9.41
CA THR A 53 -1.46 1.32 10.62
C THR A 53 0.06 1.47 10.77
N ASN A 54 0.84 0.52 10.26
CA ASN A 54 2.31 0.54 10.38
C ASN A 54 2.98 1.73 9.66
N TYR A 55 2.36 2.29 8.59
CA TYR A 55 2.93 3.45 7.92
C TYR A 55 2.73 4.73 8.74
N VAL A 56 1.63 4.83 9.45
CA VAL A 56 1.31 6.00 10.29
C VAL A 56 2.38 6.15 11.37
N ASP A 57 2.65 5.08 12.12
CA ASP A 57 3.66 5.08 13.18
C ASP A 57 5.05 5.44 12.63
N ALA A 58 5.41 4.89 11.48
CA ALA A 58 6.71 5.12 10.86
C ALA A 58 6.90 6.57 10.38
N LEU A 59 5.86 7.18 9.79
CA LEU A 59 5.92 8.59 9.33
C LEU A 59 5.86 9.59 10.48
N ILE A 60 5.20 9.23 11.60
CA ILE A 60 5.21 10.07 12.80
C ILE A 60 6.62 10.09 13.42
N ALA A 61 7.27 8.92 13.50
CA ALA A 61 8.56 8.76 14.15
C ALA A 61 9.74 9.37 13.36
N GLU A 62 9.64 9.46 12.02
CA GLU A 62 10.73 9.91 11.16
C GLU A 62 10.49 11.33 10.65
N GLU A 63 11.44 12.24 10.93
CA GLU A 63 11.33 13.64 10.53
C GLU A 63 12.07 13.97 9.22
N ASN A 64 12.98 13.08 8.79
CA ASN A 64 13.85 13.29 7.64
C ASN A 64 13.36 12.56 6.38
N VAL A 65 12.07 12.33 6.28
CA VAL A 65 11.44 11.71 5.11
C VAL A 65 10.24 12.51 4.66
N PHE A 66 10.08 12.60 3.34
CA PHE A 66 9.01 13.37 2.70
C PHE A 66 8.16 12.47 1.82
N VAL A 67 6.84 12.72 1.80
CA VAL A 67 5.94 12.12 0.81
C VAL A 67 6.08 12.93 -0.49
N VAL A 68 6.58 12.28 -1.53
CA VAL A 68 6.89 12.91 -2.82
C VAL A 68 5.99 12.41 -3.95
N GLY A 69 5.12 11.45 -3.69
CA GLY A 69 4.19 10.91 -4.67
C GLY A 69 3.31 9.81 -4.11
N GLU A 70 2.43 9.33 -4.96
CA GLU A 70 1.59 8.16 -4.69
C GLU A 70 1.46 7.26 -5.92
N VAL A 71 1.09 6.00 -5.68
CA VAL A 71 0.66 5.07 -6.71
C VAL A 71 -0.51 4.24 -6.20
N ILE A 72 -1.54 4.07 -7.02
CA ILE A 72 -2.69 3.23 -6.72
C ILE A 72 -2.62 2.01 -7.60
N LEU A 73 -2.50 0.83 -6.98
CA LEU A 73 -2.41 -0.44 -7.69
C LEU A 73 -3.69 -1.26 -7.47
N PRO A 74 -4.30 -1.77 -8.55
CA PRO A 74 -5.33 -2.79 -8.43
C PRO A 74 -4.68 -4.07 -7.87
N ILE A 75 -5.36 -4.71 -6.94
CA ILE A 75 -4.93 -5.97 -6.36
C ILE A 75 -5.69 -7.09 -7.05
N SER A 76 -5.00 -7.80 -7.93
CA SER A 76 -5.53 -8.98 -8.62
C SER A 76 -5.08 -10.25 -7.91
N GLN A 77 -5.96 -11.23 -7.86
CA GLN A 77 -5.67 -12.58 -7.40
C GLN A 77 -5.71 -13.53 -8.61
N THR A 78 -4.72 -14.39 -8.69
CA THR A 78 -4.53 -15.33 -9.81
C THR A 78 -4.35 -16.72 -9.27
N LEU A 79 -5.07 -17.70 -9.83
CA LEU A 79 -4.84 -19.12 -9.57
C LEU A 79 -3.66 -19.57 -10.42
N MET A 80 -2.67 -20.19 -9.80
CA MET A 80 -1.46 -20.66 -10.46
C MET A 80 -1.05 -22.05 -9.97
N GLY A 81 -0.51 -22.86 -10.88
CA GLY A 81 -0.05 -24.22 -10.60
C GLY A 81 1.30 -24.48 -11.27
N VAL A 82 1.86 -25.65 -11.04
CA VAL A 82 3.09 -26.06 -11.72
C VAL A 82 2.90 -26.18 -13.23
N GLN A 83 3.99 -26.12 -13.98
CA GLN A 83 3.95 -26.25 -15.43
C GLN A 83 3.23 -27.52 -15.88
N GLY A 84 2.24 -27.37 -16.78
CA GLY A 84 1.43 -28.45 -17.32
C GLY A 84 0.30 -28.95 -16.41
N ALA A 85 0.03 -28.29 -15.29
CA ALA A 85 -1.22 -28.47 -14.55
C ALA A 85 -2.39 -27.86 -15.32
N SER A 86 -3.59 -28.41 -15.18
CA SER A 86 -4.84 -27.81 -15.66
C SER A 86 -5.76 -27.51 -14.47
N ILE A 87 -6.75 -26.65 -14.70
CA ILE A 87 -7.68 -26.28 -13.62
C ILE A 87 -8.48 -27.47 -13.12
N GLU A 88 -8.78 -28.45 -13.97
CA GLU A 88 -9.54 -29.66 -13.67
C GLU A 88 -8.75 -30.62 -12.78
N ASP A 89 -7.42 -30.53 -12.79
CA ASP A 89 -6.55 -31.35 -11.96
C ASP A 89 -6.56 -30.91 -10.49
N ILE A 90 -6.91 -29.65 -10.21
CA ILE A 90 -6.74 -29.03 -8.90
C ILE A 90 -7.67 -29.66 -7.86
N ARG A 91 -7.08 -30.07 -6.72
CA ARG A 91 -7.75 -30.66 -5.56
C ARG A 91 -7.49 -29.87 -4.29
N VAL A 92 -6.38 -29.09 -4.23
CA VAL A 92 -6.02 -28.27 -3.07
C VAL A 92 -5.62 -26.88 -3.55
N ILE A 93 -6.16 -25.88 -2.89
CA ILE A 93 -5.86 -24.46 -3.15
C ILE A 93 -5.20 -23.87 -1.91
N CYS A 94 -3.97 -23.41 -2.07
CA CYS A 94 -3.14 -22.79 -1.03
C CYS A 94 -3.16 -21.28 -1.16
N SER A 95 -3.37 -20.54 -0.07
CA SER A 95 -3.18 -19.07 -0.01
C SER A 95 -3.16 -18.59 1.44
N HIS A 96 -2.89 -17.30 1.64
CA HIS A 96 -3.15 -16.63 2.91
C HIS A 96 -4.67 -16.54 3.16
N ALA A 97 -5.10 -16.53 4.43
CA ALA A 97 -6.52 -16.45 4.82
C ALA A 97 -7.29 -15.37 4.03
N GLN A 98 -6.70 -14.18 3.85
CA GLN A 98 -7.31 -13.09 3.09
C GLN A 98 -7.49 -13.43 1.59
N GLY A 99 -6.50 -14.07 0.97
CA GLY A 99 -6.59 -14.52 -0.44
C GLY A 99 -7.66 -15.58 -0.62
N LEU A 100 -7.78 -16.53 0.32
CA LEU A 100 -8.85 -17.52 0.34
C LEU A 100 -10.23 -16.86 0.53
N ALA A 101 -10.36 -15.86 1.40
CA ALA A 101 -11.62 -15.14 1.59
C ALA A 101 -12.02 -14.38 0.33
N GLN A 102 -11.08 -13.65 -0.27
CA GLN A 102 -11.31 -12.83 -1.48
C GLN A 102 -11.62 -13.64 -2.74
N SER A 103 -11.28 -14.92 -2.78
CA SER A 103 -11.55 -15.81 -3.91
C SER A 103 -12.70 -16.81 -3.67
N SER A 104 -13.40 -16.69 -2.55
CA SER A 104 -14.35 -17.72 -2.10
C SER A 104 -15.51 -17.95 -3.08
N GLU A 105 -16.07 -16.95 -3.71
CA GLU A 105 -17.16 -17.08 -4.67
C GLU A 105 -16.68 -17.74 -5.95
N TRP A 106 -15.56 -17.27 -6.51
CA TRP A 106 -14.96 -17.85 -7.69
C TRP A 106 -14.60 -19.33 -7.49
N ARG A 107 -14.02 -19.68 -6.32
CA ARG A 107 -13.69 -21.08 -5.99
C ARG A 107 -14.90 -21.98 -5.89
N LYS A 108 -15.99 -21.50 -5.27
CA LYS A 108 -17.25 -22.25 -5.18
C LYS A 108 -17.87 -22.54 -6.54
N GLU A 109 -17.70 -21.63 -7.50
CA GLU A 109 -18.24 -21.76 -8.85
C GLU A 109 -17.40 -22.71 -9.72
N HIS A 110 -16.06 -22.57 -9.65
CA HIS A 110 -15.15 -23.22 -10.59
C HIS A 110 -14.44 -24.46 -10.03
N LEU A 111 -14.25 -24.53 -8.72
CA LEU A 111 -13.53 -25.61 -8.02
C LEU A 111 -14.25 -25.98 -6.69
N PRO A 112 -15.54 -26.35 -6.74
CA PRO A 112 -16.34 -26.57 -5.54
C PRO A 112 -15.83 -27.73 -4.65
N ASP A 113 -15.16 -28.70 -5.24
CA ASP A 113 -14.65 -29.89 -4.56
C ASP A 113 -13.17 -29.78 -4.11
N ALA A 114 -12.52 -28.62 -4.38
CA ALA A 114 -11.15 -28.42 -3.96
C ALA A 114 -11.06 -27.98 -2.50
N ASP A 115 -10.21 -28.64 -1.74
CA ASP A 115 -9.86 -28.27 -0.38
C ASP A 115 -9.05 -26.98 -0.35
N THR A 116 -9.04 -26.31 0.80
CA THR A 116 -8.22 -25.11 1.00
C THR A 116 -7.19 -25.32 2.09
N GLN A 117 -5.97 -24.84 1.84
CA GLN A 117 -4.88 -24.85 2.80
C GLN A 117 -4.40 -23.43 3.06
N GLU A 118 -4.55 -22.98 4.31
CA GLU A 118 -4.04 -21.68 4.72
C GLU A 118 -2.52 -21.70 4.87
N MET A 119 -1.88 -20.65 4.35
CA MET A 119 -0.43 -20.46 4.40
C MET A 119 -0.10 -19.11 5.06
N ALA A 120 1.11 -18.97 5.57
CA ALA A 120 1.57 -17.75 6.21
C ALA A 120 1.46 -16.52 5.29
N SER A 121 1.44 -16.74 3.96
CA SER A 121 1.34 -15.69 2.97
C SER A 121 1.00 -16.23 1.58
N THR A 122 0.50 -15.36 0.70
CA THR A 122 0.23 -15.72 -0.71
C THR A 122 1.52 -16.11 -1.45
N ALA A 123 2.65 -15.48 -1.14
CA ALA A 123 3.95 -15.83 -1.71
C ALA A 123 4.46 -17.17 -1.17
N ALA A 124 4.28 -17.45 0.12
CA ALA A 124 4.60 -18.75 0.70
C ALA A 124 3.77 -19.87 0.04
N ALA A 125 2.51 -19.61 -0.28
CA ALA A 125 1.66 -20.53 -1.02
C ALA A 125 2.20 -20.81 -2.43
N ALA A 126 2.58 -19.76 -3.17
CA ALA A 126 3.15 -19.91 -4.52
C ALA A 126 4.49 -20.68 -4.49
N ASN A 127 5.37 -20.36 -3.53
CA ASN A 127 6.62 -21.09 -3.34
C ASN A 127 6.38 -22.57 -3.02
N TYR A 128 5.45 -22.86 -2.11
CA TYR A 128 5.10 -24.22 -1.73
C TYR A 128 4.61 -25.04 -2.93
N VAL A 129 3.73 -24.47 -3.76
CA VAL A 129 3.25 -25.13 -4.98
C VAL A 129 4.40 -25.39 -5.96
N ALA A 130 5.31 -24.42 -6.15
CA ALA A 130 6.46 -24.60 -7.01
C ALA A 130 7.41 -25.73 -6.53
N GLU A 131 7.69 -25.77 -5.22
CA GLU A 131 8.57 -26.79 -4.62
C GLU A 131 7.92 -28.17 -4.61
N SER A 132 6.60 -28.27 -4.48
CA SER A 132 5.88 -29.54 -4.44
C SER A 132 5.97 -30.32 -5.75
N GLY A 133 6.00 -29.63 -6.89
CA GLY A 133 5.91 -30.24 -8.22
C GLY A 133 4.58 -30.96 -8.50
N ASP A 134 3.60 -30.87 -7.58
CA ASP A 134 2.32 -31.58 -7.65
C ASP A 134 1.32 -30.77 -8.50
N ARG A 135 0.81 -31.40 -9.56
CA ARG A 135 -0.17 -30.81 -10.47
C ARG A 135 -1.57 -30.67 -9.87
N THR A 136 -1.83 -31.31 -8.75
CA THR A 136 -3.14 -31.25 -8.09
C THR A 136 -3.25 -30.11 -7.08
N ILE A 137 -2.15 -29.37 -6.85
CA ILE A 137 -2.09 -28.26 -5.91
C ILE A 137 -1.91 -26.96 -6.67
N ALA A 138 -2.71 -25.95 -6.33
CA ALA A 138 -2.61 -24.60 -6.87
C ALA A 138 -2.45 -23.55 -5.78
N ALA A 139 -1.85 -22.42 -6.10
CA ALA A 139 -1.79 -21.24 -5.23
C ALA A 139 -2.70 -20.14 -5.75
N ILE A 140 -3.29 -19.36 -4.83
CA ILE A 140 -3.86 -18.05 -5.15
C ILE A 140 -2.91 -16.99 -4.62
N ALA A 141 -2.38 -16.18 -5.55
CA ALA A 141 -1.43 -15.11 -5.25
C ALA A 141 -1.52 -13.99 -6.31
N ALA A 142 -0.75 -12.92 -6.11
CA ALA A 142 -0.62 -11.87 -7.12
C ALA A 142 0.03 -12.42 -8.41
N PRO A 143 -0.34 -11.92 -9.61
CA PRO A 143 0.14 -12.46 -10.90
C PRO A 143 1.66 -12.58 -11.02
N GLY A 144 2.42 -11.62 -10.47
CA GLY A 144 3.87 -11.65 -10.49
C GLY A 144 4.52 -12.83 -9.76
N ALA A 145 3.79 -13.51 -8.87
CA ALA A 145 4.30 -14.70 -8.21
C ALA A 145 4.47 -15.87 -9.19
N ALA A 146 3.63 -15.96 -10.22
CA ALA A 146 3.75 -17.02 -11.23
C ALA A 146 5.11 -16.97 -11.92
N GLU A 147 5.55 -15.78 -12.34
CA GLU A 147 6.85 -15.61 -12.98
C GLU A 147 8.02 -15.84 -12.01
N LEU A 148 7.91 -15.27 -10.78
CA LEU A 148 8.94 -15.40 -9.76
C LEU A 148 9.26 -16.87 -9.40
N TYR A 149 8.22 -17.69 -9.30
CA TYR A 149 8.34 -19.10 -8.90
C TYR A 149 8.24 -20.10 -10.06
N GLY A 150 8.17 -19.63 -11.31
CA GLY A 150 8.12 -20.49 -12.49
C GLY A 150 6.81 -21.27 -12.61
N LEU A 151 5.71 -20.73 -12.10
CA LEU A 151 4.38 -21.34 -12.16
C LEU A 151 3.63 -20.91 -13.42
N SER A 152 2.64 -21.71 -13.83
CA SER A 152 1.68 -21.38 -14.88
C SER A 152 0.45 -20.71 -14.30
N ILE A 153 -0.06 -19.66 -14.91
CA ILE A 153 -1.36 -19.07 -14.59
C ILE A 153 -2.45 -20.01 -15.14
N LEU A 154 -3.35 -20.46 -14.24
CA LEU A 154 -4.49 -21.30 -14.56
C LEU A 154 -5.78 -20.48 -14.72
N ALA A 155 -5.95 -19.44 -13.91
CA ALA A 155 -7.02 -18.47 -14.04
C ALA A 155 -6.61 -17.12 -13.50
N GLU A 156 -7.03 -16.04 -14.18
CA GLU A 156 -6.81 -14.66 -13.77
C GLU A 156 -8.07 -14.09 -13.10
N ASN A 157 -7.89 -13.05 -12.29
CA ASN A 157 -8.98 -12.29 -11.68
C ASN A 157 -9.96 -13.17 -10.89
N VAL A 158 -9.40 -14.04 -10.04
CA VAL A 158 -10.20 -14.96 -9.21
C VAL A 158 -10.75 -14.31 -7.93
N GLN A 159 -10.57 -13.00 -7.76
CA GLN A 159 -11.11 -12.22 -6.65
C GLN A 159 -12.60 -11.89 -6.85
N ILE A 160 -13.31 -11.71 -5.73
CA ILE A 160 -14.75 -11.38 -5.70
C ILE A 160 -15.04 -10.01 -6.36
N THR A 161 -14.11 -9.07 -6.29
CA THR A 161 -14.31 -7.69 -6.77
C THR A 161 -13.03 -7.08 -7.32
N ASP A 162 -13.18 -6.32 -8.40
CA ASP A 162 -12.10 -5.49 -8.97
C ASP A 162 -11.92 -4.16 -8.22
N ALA A 163 -12.77 -3.91 -7.21
CA ALA A 163 -12.66 -2.72 -6.37
C ALA A 163 -11.46 -2.77 -5.40
N ASN A 164 -10.80 -3.93 -5.25
CA ASN A 164 -9.64 -4.07 -4.38
C ASN A 164 -8.44 -3.31 -4.96
N LYS A 165 -8.09 -2.20 -4.31
CA LYS A 165 -6.93 -1.38 -4.65
C LYS A 165 -6.13 -1.08 -3.40
N THR A 166 -4.84 -1.00 -3.55
CA THR A 166 -3.95 -0.49 -2.49
C THR A 166 -3.31 0.81 -2.97
N ARG A 167 -3.38 1.80 -2.13
CA ARG A 167 -2.73 3.09 -2.29
C ARG A 167 -1.38 3.04 -1.58
N PHE A 168 -0.34 3.49 -2.23
CA PHE A 168 1.02 3.54 -1.70
C PHE A 168 1.52 4.98 -1.75
N TYR A 169 2.24 5.40 -0.71
CA TYR A 169 3.06 6.60 -0.76
C TYR A 169 4.46 6.29 -1.28
N ILE A 170 5.01 7.23 -2.03
CA ILE A 170 6.41 7.27 -2.44
C ILE A 170 7.10 8.25 -1.52
N LEU A 171 8.13 7.78 -0.84
CA LEU A 171 8.91 8.55 0.13
C LEU A 171 10.32 8.81 -0.38
N SER A 172 10.87 9.97 -0.02
CA SER A 172 12.27 10.36 -0.29
C SER A 172 12.86 11.12 0.90
N ALA A 173 14.15 11.06 1.11
CA ALA A 173 14.88 11.93 2.04
C ALA A 173 15.04 13.37 1.49
N THR A 174 14.81 13.55 0.19
CA THR A 174 14.82 14.87 -0.45
C THR A 174 13.38 15.37 -0.59
N PRO A 175 13.08 16.62 -0.17
CA PRO A 175 11.75 17.18 -0.37
C PRO A 175 11.39 17.22 -1.86
N PRO A 176 10.09 17.20 -2.21
CA PRO A 176 9.66 17.27 -3.60
C PRO A 176 10.13 18.57 -4.25
N GLU A 177 10.40 18.51 -5.57
CA GLU A 177 10.71 19.71 -6.36
C GLU A 177 9.54 20.69 -6.33
N GLU A 178 9.85 21.98 -6.38
CA GLU A 178 8.84 23.03 -6.52
C GLU A 178 8.07 22.85 -7.83
N GLY A 179 6.74 22.91 -7.77
CA GLY A 179 5.90 22.73 -8.96
C GLY A 179 4.41 22.75 -8.62
N SER A 180 3.58 22.46 -9.61
CA SER A 180 2.11 22.38 -9.46
C SER A 180 1.71 21.12 -8.70
N GLN A 181 1.98 21.07 -7.40
CA GLN A 181 1.55 20.00 -6.52
C GLN A 181 0.07 20.15 -6.22
N THR A 182 -0.68 19.06 -6.20
CA THR A 182 -2.13 19.11 -5.94
C THR A 182 -2.51 18.53 -4.57
N HIS A 183 -1.64 17.74 -3.98
CA HIS A 183 -1.84 17.10 -2.68
C HIS A 183 -0.76 17.49 -1.69
N MET A 184 -1.13 17.57 -0.41
CA MET A 184 -0.22 17.78 0.71
C MET A 184 -0.55 16.80 1.81
N VAL A 185 0.48 16.18 2.38
CA VAL A 185 0.37 15.30 3.55
C VAL A 185 1.00 15.98 4.74
N LEU A 186 0.33 15.92 5.88
CA LEU A 186 0.77 16.51 7.13
C LEU A 186 0.52 15.58 8.32
N VAL A 187 1.30 15.76 9.38
CA VAL A 187 1.04 15.21 10.70
C VAL A 187 0.50 16.33 11.58
N ALA A 188 -0.67 16.14 12.18
CA ALA A 188 -1.16 16.96 13.25
C ALA A 188 -1.03 16.18 14.57
N SER A 189 -0.38 16.77 15.57
CA SER A 189 -0.17 16.15 16.90
C SER A 189 -0.87 16.99 17.96
N CYS A 190 -2.06 16.55 18.40
CA CYS A 190 -2.93 17.38 19.24
C CYS A 190 -3.90 16.55 20.10
N GLU A 191 -4.60 17.24 21.00
CA GLU A 191 -5.78 16.70 21.67
C GLU A 191 -6.89 16.42 20.66
N ALA A 192 -7.68 15.35 20.89
CA ALA A 192 -8.80 14.99 20.03
C ALA A 192 -9.81 16.13 19.78
N SER A 193 -10.00 17.02 20.76
CA SER A 193 -10.88 18.18 20.61
C SER A 193 -10.32 19.29 19.72
N ARG A 194 -9.02 19.28 19.42
CA ARG A 194 -8.34 20.32 18.64
C ARG A 194 -8.34 20.01 17.13
N ILE A 195 -8.50 18.73 16.76
CA ILE A 195 -8.41 18.34 15.35
C ILE A 195 -9.48 19.02 14.47
N ASP A 196 -10.69 19.20 15.00
CA ASP A 196 -11.79 19.86 14.26
C ASP A 196 -11.41 21.30 13.88
N ASP A 197 -10.78 22.05 14.80
CA ASP A 197 -10.33 23.40 14.54
C ASP A 197 -9.21 23.40 13.47
N ILE A 198 -8.27 22.46 13.54
CA ILE A 198 -7.20 22.32 12.53
C ILE A 198 -7.81 22.06 11.15
N ILE A 199 -8.80 21.20 11.03
CA ILE A 199 -9.50 20.94 9.76
C ILE A 199 -10.20 22.21 9.25
N VAL A 200 -10.80 22.99 10.13
CA VAL A 200 -11.39 24.30 9.77
C VAL A 200 -10.33 25.29 9.27
N GLU A 201 -9.16 25.36 9.92
CA GLU A 201 -8.06 26.20 9.50
C GLU A 201 -7.54 25.78 8.09
N ILE A 202 -7.40 24.47 7.84
CA ILE A 202 -7.04 23.89 6.54
C ILE A 202 -8.06 24.30 5.47
N HIS A 203 -9.35 24.14 5.76
CA HIS A 203 -10.42 24.53 4.84
C HIS A 203 -10.42 26.02 4.55
N ASN A 204 -10.21 26.87 5.56
CA ASN A 204 -10.10 28.33 5.40
C ASN A 204 -8.87 28.75 4.56
N ALA A 205 -7.83 27.91 4.52
CA ALA A 205 -6.70 28.10 3.62
C ALA A 205 -7.02 27.70 2.16
N GLY A 206 -8.23 27.19 1.87
CA GLY A 206 -8.66 26.78 0.54
C GLY A 206 -8.15 25.40 0.15
N LEU A 207 -7.98 24.52 1.12
CA LEU A 207 -7.60 23.11 0.93
C LEU A 207 -8.77 22.20 1.32
N GLU A 208 -8.94 21.10 0.59
CA GLU A 208 -10.00 20.13 0.84
C GLU A 208 -9.40 18.87 1.50
N LEU A 209 -10.12 18.28 2.46
CA LEU A 209 -9.70 17.06 3.12
C LEU A 209 -9.89 15.86 2.18
N VAL A 210 -8.82 15.10 1.97
CA VAL A 210 -8.84 13.83 1.21
C VAL A 210 -8.99 12.65 2.16
N THR A 211 -8.10 12.53 3.15
CA THR A 211 -8.15 11.46 4.15
C THR A 211 -7.56 11.92 5.47
N ILE A 212 -7.96 11.25 6.55
CA ILE A 212 -7.41 11.42 7.89
C ILE A 212 -7.29 10.05 8.56
N HIS A 213 -6.10 9.75 9.09
CA HIS A 213 -5.83 8.54 9.85
C HIS A 213 -5.29 8.91 11.22
N ASP A 214 -5.95 8.44 12.26
CA ASP A 214 -5.56 8.71 13.63
C ASP A 214 -4.68 7.61 14.24
N ARG A 215 -3.84 8.03 15.19
CA ARG A 215 -3.03 7.14 16.00
C ARG A 215 -2.92 7.69 17.43
N PRO A 216 -3.31 6.95 18.48
CA PRO A 216 -3.08 7.37 19.86
C PRO A 216 -1.60 7.69 20.10
N GLU A 217 -1.29 8.82 20.72
CA GLU A 217 0.08 9.22 21.07
C GLU A 217 0.76 8.24 22.05
N GLY A 218 -0.05 7.53 22.86
CA GLY A 218 0.44 6.53 23.82
C GLY A 218 0.90 7.09 25.16
N SER A 219 1.06 8.40 25.30
CA SER A 219 1.48 9.03 26.56
C SER A 219 0.30 9.31 27.51
N ARG A 220 -0.88 9.65 26.96
CA ARG A 220 -2.10 9.98 27.70
C ARG A 220 -3.36 9.75 26.87
N LEU A 221 -4.49 9.55 27.52
CA LEU A 221 -5.79 9.48 26.86
C LEU A 221 -6.18 10.83 26.27
N GLY A 222 -6.72 10.82 25.05
CA GLY A 222 -7.21 12.00 24.37
C GLY A 222 -6.17 12.72 23.49
N ALA A 223 -4.90 12.33 23.53
CA ALA A 223 -3.85 12.84 22.65
C ALA A 223 -3.61 11.90 21.47
N TYR A 224 -3.54 12.47 20.29
CA TYR A 224 -3.42 11.73 19.03
C TYR A 224 -2.43 12.39 18.07
N HIS A 225 -1.88 11.55 17.21
CA HIS A 225 -1.28 11.97 15.95
C HIS A 225 -2.25 11.65 14.82
N TYR A 226 -2.40 12.58 13.89
CA TYR A 226 -3.23 12.42 12.70
C TYR A 226 -2.37 12.59 11.46
N ILE A 227 -2.37 11.60 10.57
CA ILE A 227 -1.90 11.80 9.19
C ILE A 227 -3.09 12.36 8.41
N VAL A 228 -2.96 13.58 7.95
CA VAL A 228 -4.00 14.29 7.20
C VAL A 228 -3.49 14.54 5.80
N GLU A 229 -4.27 14.14 4.81
CA GLU A 229 -4.02 14.48 3.42
C GLU A 229 -5.07 15.45 2.95
N VAL A 230 -4.60 16.49 2.27
CA VAL A 230 -5.43 17.56 1.73
C VAL A 230 -5.09 17.83 0.28
N GLU A 231 -6.05 18.37 -0.46
CA GLU A 231 -5.85 18.68 -1.87
C GLU A 231 -6.31 20.09 -2.25
N ASN A 232 -5.77 20.57 -3.39
CA ASN A 232 -6.30 21.69 -4.15
C ASN A 232 -6.15 21.36 -5.64
N GLY A 233 -7.26 21.08 -6.32
CA GLY A 233 -7.28 20.70 -7.73
C GLY A 233 -6.65 21.75 -8.67
N ASN A 234 -6.55 23.01 -8.24
CA ASN A 234 -5.90 24.08 -8.99
C ASN A 234 -4.39 24.23 -8.68
N GLY A 235 -3.87 23.36 -7.82
CA GLY A 235 -2.50 23.41 -7.32
C GLY A 235 -2.38 24.10 -5.96
N ILE A 236 -1.50 23.58 -5.13
CA ILE A 236 -1.18 24.10 -3.80
C ILE A 236 -0.15 25.22 -3.97
N THR A 237 -0.46 26.38 -3.42
CA THR A 237 0.40 27.58 -3.49
C THR A 237 1.35 27.66 -2.30
N ASP A 238 2.48 28.34 -2.44
CA ASP A 238 3.42 28.59 -1.34
C ASP A 238 2.74 29.28 -0.15
N LYS A 239 1.80 30.20 -0.44
CA LYS A 239 1.02 30.85 0.60
C LYS A 239 0.19 29.89 1.42
N GLN A 240 -0.42 28.89 0.80
CA GLN A 240 -1.17 27.84 1.50
C GLN A 240 -0.24 26.98 2.35
N ILE A 241 0.93 26.61 1.82
CA ILE A 241 1.95 25.87 2.56
C ILE A 241 2.39 26.64 3.82
N GLU A 242 2.66 27.92 3.69
CA GLU A 242 3.06 28.78 4.82
C GLU A 242 1.95 28.94 5.87
N ILE A 243 0.68 29.04 5.46
CA ILE A 243 -0.46 29.07 6.39
C ILE A 243 -0.52 27.78 7.18
N ILE A 244 -0.37 26.61 6.53
CA ILE A 244 -0.42 25.31 7.19
C ILE A 244 0.78 25.11 8.13
N LYS A 245 1.98 25.50 7.71
CA LYS A 245 3.18 25.44 8.56
C LYS A 245 3.11 26.36 9.78
N ALA A 246 2.28 27.39 9.74
CA ALA A 246 2.09 28.30 10.88
C ALA A 246 1.19 27.71 11.97
N ILE A 247 0.50 26.59 11.75
CA ILE A 247 -0.28 25.88 12.77
C ILE A 247 0.70 25.10 13.66
N PRO A 248 0.80 25.42 14.97
CA PRO A 248 1.87 24.89 15.85
C PRO A 248 1.89 23.36 15.95
N GLU A 249 0.71 22.73 15.89
CA GLU A 249 0.55 21.29 16.04
C GLU A 249 0.81 20.52 14.75
N VAL A 250 1.10 21.23 13.61
CA VAL A 250 1.17 20.63 12.29
C VAL A 250 2.59 20.61 11.75
N ARG A 251 3.00 19.43 11.23
CA ARG A 251 4.22 19.24 10.45
C ARG A 251 3.85 18.79 9.02
N VAL A 252 4.30 19.51 8.01
CA VAL A 252 4.12 19.12 6.61
C VAL A 252 5.10 17.99 6.27
N LEU A 253 4.57 16.85 5.84
CA LEU A 253 5.36 15.69 5.40
C LEU A 253 5.77 15.79 3.93
N GLY A 254 5.06 16.55 3.12
CA GLY A 254 5.39 16.76 1.71
C GLY A 254 4.19 17.16 0.88
N CYS A 255 4.49 17.52 -0.36
CA CYS A 255 3.48 17.81 -1.38
C CYS A 255 3.78 16.99 -2.63
N PHE A 256 2.74 16.57 -3.35
CA PHE A 256 2.91 15.80 -4.57
C PHE A 256 1.76 16.05 -5.55
N LYS A 257 1.95 15.60 -6.77
CA LYS A 257 0.90 15.52 -7.78
C LYS A 257 0.50 14.06 -7.96
N THR A 258 -0.80 13.79 -7.94
CA THR A 258 -1.33 12.47 -8.27
C THR A 258 -0.92 12.10 -9.68
N MET A 259 -0.34 10.93 -9.87
CA MET A 259 -0.10 10.40 -11.20
C MET A 259 -1.43 9.88 -11.76
N GLU A 260 -2.09 10.66 -12.61
CA GLU A 260 -3.21 10.15 -13.40
C GLU A 260 -2.73 8.94 -14.22
N LYS A 261 -3.43 7.81 -14.11
CA LYS A 261 -3.20 6.71 -15.03
C LYS A 261 -3.38 7.22 -16.46
N GLN A 262 -2.32 7.21 -17.26
CA GLN A 262 -2.51 7.16 -18.70
C GLN A 262 -3.34 5.90 -19.01
N ARG A 263 -4.55 6.13 -19.53
CA ARG A 263 -5.51 5.10 -19.95
C ARG A 263 -4.93 4.30 -21.12
#